data_8fcff675df474c99862a481a6468260c
#
_entry.id   8fcff675df474c99862a481a6468260c
#
_cell.length_a   1.000
_cell.length_b   1.000
_cell.length_c   1.000
_cell.angle_alpha   90.00
_cell.angle_beta   90.00
_cell.angle_gamma   90.00
#
_symmetry.space_group_name_H-M   'P 1'
#
loop_
_entity.id
_entity.type
_entity.pdbx_description
1 polymer ?
#
loop_
_entity_poly.entity_id
_entity_poly.type
_entity_poly.pdbx_seq_one_letter_code
_entity_poly.pdbx_strand_id
1 'polypeptide(L)'
;MKKIIVSVVLILVSNVFFAQSAFDKYDGQDDVTSIIVNKKMFQMMGSVKVDANDKETQQYLALMKKLDNLKVFTTTSTRVSTEMKLSTDSYIKSAGLEELMRTNDSGKNVRILVKSGSVEGQVKELLMFIEGSNKENETVLMSLTGSFDLSEISILTDKMKIPGGDDLKKATV
;
A
#
# COMPACT_ATOMS: atom_id res chain seq x y z
N MET A 1 9.29 36.46 16.09
CA MET A 1 8.43 35.97 15.02
C MET A 1 9.14 34.98 14.08
N LYS A 2 10.33 35.30 13.50
CA LYS A 2 11.06 34.39 12.61
C LYS A 2 11.39 33.00 13.19
N LYS A 3 11.75 32.91 14.50
CA LYS A 3 12.08 31.65 15.19
C LYS A 3 10.85 30.74 15.39
N ILE A 4 9.67 31.31 15.60
CA ILE A 4 8.40 30.57 15.75
C ILE A 4 7.96 30.00 14.40
N ILE A 5 8.12 30.74 13.31
CA ILE A 5 7.80 30.29 11.95
C ILE A 5 8.68 29.09 11.55
N VAL A 6 9.97 29.13 11.87
CA VAL A 6 10.90 28.01 11.61
C VAL A 6 10.50 26.75 12.41
N SER A 7 10.09 26.92 13.69
CA SER A 7 9.63 25.79 14.51
C SER A 7 8.33 25.18 14.01
N VAL A 8 7.38 25.97 13.53
CA VAL A 8 6.12 25.49 12.95
C VAL A 8 6.36 24.74 11.63
N VAL A 9 7.28 25.23 10.79
CA VAL A 9 7.65 24.55 9.54
C VAL A 9 8.32 23.20 9.82
N LEU A 10 9.18 23.10 10.83
CA LEU A 10 9.82 21.85 11.24
C LEU A 10 8.81 20.80 11.75
N ILE A 11 7.75 21.20 12.44
CA ILE A 11 6.69 20.31 12.92
C ILE A 11 5.83 19.78 11.75
N LEU A 12 5.62 20.59 10.71
CA LEU A 12 4.84 20.18 9.53
C LEU A 12 5.56 19.18 8.61
N VAL A 13 6.90 19.20 8.61
CA VAL A 13 7.71 18.29 7.77
C VAL A 13 7.86 16.90 8.39
N SER A 14 7.73 16.76 9.72
CA SER A 14 7.93 15.46 10.40
C SER A 14 6.84 14.41 10.15
N ASN A 15 5.67 14.78 9.62
CA ASN A 15 4.57 13.82 9.39
C ASN A 15 4.71 12.97 8.11
N VAL A 16 5.64 13.28 7.21
CA VAL A 16 5.76 12.56 5.91
C VAL A 16 6.64 11.32 6.02
N PHE A 17 7.50 11.22 7.05
CA PHE A 17 8.45 10.11 7.20
C PHE A 17 7.90 8.90 7.97
N PHE A 18 6.82 9.04 8.73
CA PHE A 18 6.27 7.96 9.56
C PHE A 18 5.63 6.83 8.75
N ALA A 19 5.06 7.13 7.57
CA ALA A 19 4.39 6.13 6.74
C ALA A 19 5.36 5.09 6.15
N GLN A 20 6.58 5.50 5.81
CA GLN A 20 7.53 4.62 5.13
C GLN A 20 8.22 3.62 6.07
N SER A 21 8.35 3.92 7.36
CA SER A 21 9.09 3.09 8.32
C SER A 21 8.22 2.19 9.19
N ALA A 22 6.89 2.38 9.21
CA ALA A 22 5.99 1.68 10.13
C ALA A 22 6.05 0.15 10.02
N PHE A 23 6.32 -0.37 8.81
CA PHE A 23 6.32 -1.79 8.51
C PHE A 23 7.69 -2.35 8.14
N ASP A 24 8.75 -1.54 8.12
CA ASP A 24 10.11 -1.95 7.73
C ASP A 24 10.67 -3.06 8.63
N LYS A 25 10.19 -3.15 9.86
CA LYS A 25 10.59 -4.19 10.81
C LYS A 25 10.25 -5.62 10.37
N TYR A 26 9.35 -5.79 9.39
CA TYR A 26 8.98 -7.10 8.86
C TYR A 26 9.88 -7.56 7.71
N ASP A 27 10.64 -6.64 7.12
CA ASP A 27 11.60 -6.98 6.07
C ASP A 27 12.78 -7.78 6.65
N GLY A 28 13.05 -8.94 6.03
CA GLY A 28 14.13 -9.82 6.47
C GLY A 28 13.86 -10.66 7.73
N GLN A 29 12.61 -10.73 8.21
CA GLN A 29 12.25 -11.71 9.26
C GLN A 29 12.12 -13.11 8.67
N ASP A 30 12.57 -14.15 9.38
CA ASP A 30 12.60 -15.55 8.93
C ASP A 30 11.21 -16.08 8.53
N ASP A 31 10.15 -15.68 9.25
CA ASP A 31 8.78 -16.13 9.03
C ASP A 31 7.98 -15.20 8.10
N VAL A 32 8.64 -14.29 7.38
CA VAL A 32 7.99 -13.30 6.54
C VAL A 32 8.56 -13.32 5.11
N THR A 33 7.67 -13.47 4.13
CA THR A 33 8.01 -13.18 2.75
C THR A 33 7.76 -11.71 2.46
N SER A 34 8.75 -10.99 1.94
CA SER A 34 8.63 -9.57 1.63
C SER A 34 8.82 -9.28 0.14
N ILE A 35 7.99 -8.36 -0.39
CA ILE A 35 8.16 -7.75 -1.71
C ILE A 35 8.23 -6.25 -1.48
N ILE A 36 9.36 -5.63 -1.86
CA ILE A 36 9.57 -4.19 -1.72
C ILE A 36 9.96 -3.61 -3.06
N VAL A 37 9.15 -2.66 -3.56
CA VAL A 37 9.42 -1.92 -4.78
C VAL A 37 9.49 -0.44 -4.43
N ASN A 38 10.63 0.17 -4.67
CA ASN A 38 10.86 1.59 -4.38
C ASN A 38 10.59 2.48 -5.60
N LYS A 39 10.55 3.80 -5.38
CA LYS A 39 10.30 4.80 -6.42
C LYS A 39 11.21 4.66 -7.64
N LYS A 40 12.51 4.37 -7.43
CA LYS A 40 13.45 4.24 -8.53
C LYS A 40 13.10 3.06 -9.44
N MET A 41 12.71 1.92 -8.85
CA MET A 41 12.26 0.76 -9.62
C MET A 41 10.97 1.08 -10.39
N PHE A 42 10.00 1.72 -9.78
CA PHE A 42 8.77 2.15 -10.45
C PHE A 42 9.06 3.10 -11.63
N GLN A 43 9.99 4.05 -11.47
CA GLN A 43 10.41 4.95 -12.54
C GLN A 43 11.08 4.19 -13.70
N MET A 44 11.91 3.20 -13.39
CA MET A 44 12.54 2.36 -14.43
C MET A 44 11.48 1.55 -15.18
N MET A 45 10.54 0.92 -14.50
CA MET A 45 9.42 0.19 -15.11
C MET A 45 8.57 1.12 -15.99
N GLY A 46 8.22 2.31 -15.49
CA GLY A 46 7.42 3.30 -16.21
C GLY A 46 8.15 3.95 -17.40
N SER A 47 9.45 3.73 -17.57
CA SER A 47 10.25 4.29 -18.66
C SER A 47 10.41 3.35 -19.86
N VAL A 48 9.85 2.14 -19.79
CA VAL A 48 9.87 1.17 -20.89
C VAL A 48 9.08 1.72 -22.07
N LYS A 49 9.65 1.61 -23.28
CA LYS A 49 8.95 1.98 -24.53
C LYS A 49 8.08 0.82 -24.97
N VAL A 50 6.83 1.12 -25.25
CA VAL A 50 5.83 0.16 -25.76
C VAL A 50 5.15 0.68 -27.01
N ASP A 51 4.47 -0.22 -27.73
CA ASP A 51 3.70 0.16 -28.93
C ASP A 51 2.63 1.20 -28.58
N ALA A 52 2.45 2.19 -29.45
CA ALA A 52 1.46 3.25 -29.28
C ALA A 52 0.02 2.73 -29.30
N ASN A 53 -0.22 1.55 -29.83
CA ASN A 53 -1.53 0.91 -29.89
C ASN A 53 -1.86 0.07 -28.64
N ASP A 54 -0.86 -0.25 -27.80
CA ASP A 54 -1.06 -0.99 -26.55
C ASP A 54 -1.46 -0.06 -25.41
N LYS A 55 -2.72 0.37 -25.42
CA LYS A 55 -3.28 1.32 -24.46
C LYS A 55 -3.22 0.80 -23.01
N GLU A 56 -3.45 -0.49 -22.82
CA GLU A 56 -3.44 -1.11 -21.48
C GLU A 56 -2.04 -1.03 -20.87
N THR A 57 -1.01 -1.44 -21.62
CA THR A 57 0.37 -1.33 -21.14
C THR A 57 0.78 0.12 -20.93
N GLN A 58 0.34 1.05 -21.77
CA GLN A 58 0.60 2.47 -21.56
C GLN A 58 -0.01 3.00 -20.26
N GLN A 59 -1.26 2.62 -19.94
CA GLN A 59 -1.90 2.98 -18.67
C GLN A 59 -1.14 2.41 -17.47
N TYR A 60 -0.72 1.14 -17.55
CA TYR A 60 0.10 0.51 -16.53
C TYR A 60 1.42 1.28 -16.30
N LEU A 61 2.15 1.63 -17.37
CA LEU A 61 3.40 2.39 -17.27
C LEU A 61 3.18 3.81 -16.74
N ALA A 62 2.05 4.45 -17.08
CA ALA A 62 1.66 5.75 -16.53
C ALA A 62 1.42 5.66 -15.02
N LEU A 63 0.74 4.60 -14.55
CA LEU A 63 0.55 4.34 -13.13
C LEU A 63 1.90 4.14 -12.41
N MET A 64 2.83 3.36 -12.99
CA MET A 64 4.16 3.15 -12.40
C MET A 64 4.87 4.47 -12.07
N LYS A 65 4.73 5.49 -12.91
CA LYS A 65 5.34 6.82 -12.68
C LYS A 65 4.73 7.58 -11.51
N LYS A 66 3.52 7.24 -11.10
CA LYS A 66 2.78 7.87 -10.00
C LYS A 66 3.08 7.21 -8.64
N LEU A 67 3.68 6.02 -8.63
CA LEU A 67 3.94 5.24 -7.43
C LEU A 67 5.30 5.60 -6.81
N ASP A 68 5.35 5.62 -5.48
CA ASP A 68 6.54 5.91 -4.70
C ASP A 68 7.10 4.64 -4.03
N ASN A 69 6.23 3.82 -3.43
CA ASN A 69 6.67 2.62 -2.72
C ASN A 69 5.54 1.57 -2.68
N LEU A 70 5.90 0.31 -2.86
CA LEU A 70 5.05 -0.85 -2.57
C LEU A 70 5.79 -1.74 -1.58
N LYS A 71 5.13 -2.12 -0.51
CA LYS A 71 5.59 -3.12 0.46
C LYS A 71 4.49 -4.15 0.63
N VAL A 72 4.83 -5.42 0.44
CA VAL A 72 3.95 -6.54 0.71
C VAL A 72 4.68 -7.49 1.63
N PHE A 73 4.05 -7.83 2.74
CA PHE A 73 4.54 -8.81 3.71
C PHE A 73 3.50 -9.91 3.85
N THR A 74 3.95 -11.15 3.75
CA THR A 74 3.11 -12.32 3.96
C THR A 74 3.71 -13.25 4.99
N THR A 75 2.85 -13.83 5.83
CA THR A 75 3.27 -14.77 6.87
C THR A 75 2.17 -15.79 7.18
N THR A 76 2.58 -17.01 7.53
CA THR A 76 1.70 -18.04 8.12
C THR A 76 1.94 -18.19 9.62
N SER A 77 2.92 -17.48 10.19
CA SER A 77 3.23 -17.48 11.61
C SER A 77 2.19 -16.70 12.40
N THR A 78 1.47 -17.36 13.30
CA THR A 78 0.46 -16.74 14.17
C THR A 78 1.05 -15.60 15.01
N ARG A 79 2.28 -15.75 15.50
CA ARG A 79 2.99 -14.72 16.25
C ARG A 79 3.17 -13.46 15.41
N VAL A 80 3.74 -13.61 14.22
CA VAL A 80 4.01 -12.47 13.31
C VAL A 80 2.70 -11.87 12.82
N SER A 81 1.68 -12.66 12.50
CA SER A 81 0.33 -12.20 12.14
C SER A 81 -0.25 -11.29 13.22
N THR A 82 -0.16 -11.69 14.49
CA THR A 82 -0.63 -10.88 15.62
C THR A 82 0.15 -9.55 15.73
N GLU A 83 1.47 -9.59 15.56
CA GLU A 83 2.30 -8.37 15.55
C GLU A 83 1.96 -7.45 14.38
N MET A 84 1.74 -8.00 13.18
CA MET A 84 1.30 -7.23 12.00
C MET A 84 -0.05 -6.56 12.25
N LYS A 85 -1.01 -7.27 12.84
CA LYS A 85 -2.32 -6.71 13.21
C LYS A 85 -2.19 -5.52 14.16
N LEU A 86 -1.45 -5.68 15.25
CA LEU A 86 -1.25 -4.60 16.24
C LEU A 86 -0.56 -3.38 15.63
N SER A 87 0.45 -3.61 14.78
CA SER A 87 1.14 -2.54 14.06
C SER A 87 0.23 -1.83 13.08
N THR A 88 -0.58 -2.58 12.34
CA THR A 88 -1.57 -2.04 11.40
C THR A 88 -2.61 -1.19 12.12
N ASP A 89 -3.17 -1.69 13.23
CA ASP A 89 -4.17 -0.97 14.02
C ASP A 89 -3.60 0.33 14.63
N SER A 90 -2.35 0.30 15.08
CA SER A 90 -1.64 1.49 15.56
C SER A 90 -1.39 2.50 14.45
N TYR A 91 -0.95 2.00 13.28
CA TYR A 91 -0.67 2.83 12.13
C TYR A 91 -1.93 3.53 11.59
N ILE A 92 -3.03 2.82 11.45
CA ILE A 92 -4.32 3.38 11.00
C ILE A 92 -4.73 4.58 11.85
N LYS A 93 -4.59 4.47 13.18
CA LYS A 93 -4.93 5.55 14.12
C LYS A 93 -4.03 6.78 13.97
N SER A 94 -2.73 6.55 13.73
CA SER A 94 -1.75 7.64 13.67
C SER A 94 -1.66 8.31 12.30
N ALA A 95 -1.90 7.55 11.21
CA ALA A 95 -1.73 8.03 9.84
C ALA A 95 -2.99 8.74 9.29
N GLY A 96 -4.14 8.60 9.97
CA GLY A 96 -5.41 9.19 9.52
C GLY A 96 -5.92 8.53 8.23
N LEU A 97 -5.85 7.19 8.19
CA LEU A 97 -6.41 6.41 7.09
C LEU A 97 -7.91 6.25 7.25
N GLU A 98 -8.62 6.33 6.14
CA GLU A 98 -10.06 6.11 6.03
C GLU A 98 -10.33 4.69 5.52
N GLU A 99 -11.25 3.97 6.16
CA GLU A 99 -11.60 2.61 5.75
C GLU A 99 -12.56 2.66 4.56
N LEU A 100 -12.15 2.08 3.42
CA LEU A 100 -12.99 1.95 2.23
C LEU A 100 -13.80 0.66 2.25
N MET A 101 -13.20 -0.45 2.68
CA MET A 101 -13.84 -1.75 2.68
C MET A 101 -13.41 -2.57 3.87
N ARG A 102 -14.38 -3.30 4.43
CA ARG A 102 -14.15 -4.37 5.38
C ARG A 102 -15.03 -5.55 5.02
N THR A 103 -14.43 -6.74 4.89
CA THR A 103 -15.18 -7.99 4.75
C THR A 103 -14.73 -9.00 5.78
N ASN A 104 -15.68 -9.85 6.20
CA ASN A 104 -15.41 -11.01 7.04
C ASN A 104 -16.20 -12.16 6.43
N ASP A 105 -15.50 -13.13 5.86
CA ASP A 105 -16.09 -14.30 5.22
C ASP A 105 -15.31 -15.55 5.59
N SER A 106 -16.00 -16.51 6.26
CA SER A 106 -15.49 -17.84 6.55
C SER A 106 -14.09 -17.87 7.20
N GLY A 107 -13.80 -16.89 8.08
CA GLY A 107 -12.51 -16.77 8.78
C GLY A 107 -11.49 -15.87 8.04
N LYS A 108 -11.79 -15.43 6.84
CA LYS A 108 -11.00 -14.44 6.12
C LYS A 108 -11.48 -13.03 6.46
N ASN A 109 -10.59 -12.21 7.01
CA ASN A 109 -10.86 -10.81 7.30
C ASN A 109 -10.04 -9.93 6.37
N VAL A 110 -10.70 -9.04 5.62
CA VAL A 110 -10.06 -8.08 4.72
C VAL A 110 -10.39 -6.67 5.16
N ARG A 111 -9.38 -5.82 5.25
CA ARG A 111 -9.51 -4.38 5.48
C ARG A 111 -8.73 -3.62 4.43
N ILE A 112 -9.38 -2.68 3.77
CA ILE A 112 -8.77 -1.79 2.79
C ILE A 112 -9.02 -0.36 3.23
N LEU A 113 -7.94 0.40 3.38
CA LEU A 113 -7.94 1.76 3.88
C LEU A 113 -7.14 2.65 2.94
N VAL A 114 -7.48 3.92 2.89
CA VAL A 114 -6.76 4.90 2.07
C VAL A 114 -6.47 6.16 2.85
N LYS A 115 -5.44 6.86 2.40
CA LYS A 115 -5.20 8.26 2.72
C LYS A 115 -5.50 9.08 1.48
N SER A 116 -6.53 9.93 1.55
CA SER A 116 -6.95 10.78 0.45
C SER A 116 -5.86 11.79 0.07
N GLY A 117 -5.78 12.12 -1.22
CA GLY A 117 -4.90 13.14 -1.75
C GLY A 117 -5.50 14.54 -1.65
N SER A 118 -4.88 15.49 -2.36
CA SER A 118 -5.34 16.89 -2.38
C SER A 118 -6.47 17.13 -3.37
N VAL A 119 -6.70 16.20 -4.28
CA VAL A 119 -7.71 16.26 -5.35
C VAL A 119 -8.70 15.12 -5.11
N GLU A 120 -9.97 15.36 -5.40
CA GLU A 120 -11.03 14.34 -5.32
C GLU A 120 -10.67 13.11 -6.17
N GLY A 121 -10.87 11.91 -5.62
CA GLY A 121 -10.49 10.63 -6.26
C GLY A 121 -9.01 10.25 -6.13
N GLN A 122 -8.14 11.20 -5.77
CA GLN A 122 -6.71 10.92 -5.62
C GLN A 122 -6.40 10.27 -4.27
N VAL A 123 -5.54 9.26 -4.30
CA VAL A 123 -5.04 8.53 -3.15
C VAL A 123 -3.54 8.76 -2.99
N LYS A 124 -3.10 9.01 -1.74
CA LYS A 124 -1.69 9.13 -1.35
C LYS A 124 -1.12 7.83 -0.80
N GLU A 125 -1.97 7.05 -0.17
CA GLU A 125 -1.62 5.76 0.40
C GLU A 125 -2.81 4.83 0.35
N LEU A 126 -2.57 3.57 0.00
CA LEU A 126 -3.50 2.46 0.14
C LEU A 126 -2.86 1.43 1.06
N LEU A 127 -3.59 1.05 2.10
CA LEU A 127 -3.22 0.00 3.04
C LEU A 127 -4.22 -1.14 2.92
N MET A 128 -3.73 -2.36 2.74
CA MET A 128 -4.55 -3.57 2.77
C MET A 128 -4.02 -4.51 3.84
N PHE A 129 -4.92 -5.03 4.66
CA PHE A 129 -4.61 -6.04 5.66
C PHE A 129 -5.59 -7.20 5.54
N ILE A 130 -5.06 -8.40 5.37
CA ILE A 130 -5.83 -9.64 5.23
C ILE A 130 -5.36 -10.64 6.27
N GLU A 131 -6.29 -11.24 7.01
CA GLU A 131 -6.06 -12.38 7.88
C GLU A 131 -6.82 -13.58 7.31
N GLY A 132 -6.21 -14.76 7.27
CA GLY A 132 -6.84 -15.99 6.82
C GLY A 132 -7.02 -16.09 5.30
N SER A 133 -6.06 -15.59 4.48
CA SER A 133 -6.26 -15.44 3.04
C SER A 133 -6.30 -16.75 2.26
N ASN A 134 -5.84 -17.86 2.84
CA ASN A 134 -5.83 -19.16 2.19
C ASN A 134 -5.97 -20.31 3.19
N LYS A 135 -5.84 -21.57 2.73
CA LYS A 135 -5.94 -22.78 3.57
C LYS A 135 -4.91 -22.82 4.70
N GLU A 136 -3.81 -22.09 4.60
CA GLU A 136 -2.73 -22.02 5.56
C GLU A 136 -2.89 -20.84 6.54
N ASN A 137 -4.03 -20.13 6.51
CA ASN A 137 -4.28 -18.93 7.32
C ASN A 137 -3.23 -17.84 7.11
N GLU A 138 -2.81 -17.64 5.87
CA GLU A 138 -1.83 -16.61 5.53
C GLU A 138 -2.35 -15.22 5.85
N THR A 139 -1.50 -14.41 6.46
CA THR A 139 -1.74 -12.98 6.69
C THR A 139 -0.97 -12.17 5.67
N VAL A 140 -1.64 -11.19 5.06
CA VAL A 140 -1.06 -10.28 4.07
C VAL A 140 -1.19 -8.84 4.57
N LEU A 141 -0.07 -8.12 4.61
CA LEU A 141 -0.02 -6.69 4.85
C LEU A 141 0.59 -6.02 3.63
N MET A 142 -0.17 -5.13 2.97
CA MET A 142 0.30 -4.36 1.82
C MET A 142 0.16 -2.86 2.10
N SER A 143 1.20 -2.11 1.80
CA SER A 143 1.20 -0.64 1.76
C SER A 143 1.69 -0.17 0.40
N LEU A 144 0.87 0.64 -0.28
CA LEU A 144 1.18 1.27 -1.56
C LEU A 144 1.09 2.78 -1.39
N THR A 145 2.17 3.49 -1.69
CA THR A 145 2.21 4.96 -1.61
C THR A 145 2.50 5.58 -2.97
N GLY A 146 1.98 6.79 -3.19
CA GLY A 146 2.13 7.50 -4.45
C GLY A 146 1.14 8.65 -4.59
N SER A 147 0.77 8.94 -5.83
CA SER A 147 -0.26 9.92 -6.16
C SER A 147 -1.07 9.37 -7.34
N PHE A 148 -2.03 8.50 -7.06
CA PHE A 148 -2.75 7.69 -8.03
C PHE A 148 -4.25 7.73 -7.81
N ASP A 149 -5.03 7.28 -8.79
CA ASP A 149 -6.47 7.09 -8.68
C ASP A 149 -6.79 5.64 -8.28
N LEU A 150 -7.80 5.43 -7.44
CA LEU A 150 -8.22 4.08 -7.04
C LEU A 150 -8.62 3.20 -8.22
N SER A 151 -9.23 3.76 -9.24
CA SER A 151 -9.62 3.04 -10.46
C SER A 151 -8.42 2.46 -11.23
N GLU A 152 -7.22 3.03 -11.06
CA GLU A 152 -5.98 2.52 -11.70
C GLU A 152 -5.41 1.28 -11.01
N ILE A 153 -5.86 0.95 -9.79
CA ILE A 153 -5.28 -0.13 -8.98
C ILE A 153 -5.60 -1.52 -9.55
N SER A 154 -6.73 -1.69 -10.22
CA SER A 154 -7.09 -2.96 -10.87
C SER A 154 -6.00 -3.40 -11.88
N ILE A 155 -5.44 -2.46 -12.63
CA ILE A 155 -4.36 -2.73 -13.59
C ILE A 155 -3.09 -3.20 -12.88
N LEU A 156 -2.76 -2.61 -11.72
CA LEU A 156 -1.61 -2.99 -10.91
C LEU A 156 -1.72 -4.44 -10.42
N THR A 157 -2.88 -4.80 -9.86
CA THR A 157 -3.11 -6.13 -9.30
C THR A 157 -3.06 -7.23 -10.36
N ASP A 158 -3.55 -6.96 -11.56
CA ASP A 158 -3.52 -7.89 -12.69
C ASP A 158 -2.10 -8.17 -13.18
N LYS A 159 -1.31 -7.13 -13.34
CA LYS A 159 0.05 -7.24 -13.91
C LYS A 159 1.07 -7.74 -12.90
N MET A 160 0.97 -7.36 -11.62
CA MET A 160 1.96 -7.71 -10.59
C MET A 160 1.60 -8.98 -9.79
N LYS A 161 0.40 -9.54 -9.95
CA LYS A 161 -0.09 -10.72 -9.21
C LYS A 161 0.13 -10.57 -7.69
N ILE A 162 -0.25 -9.43 -7.17
CA ILE A 162 -0.06 -9.10 -5.75
C ILE A 162 -0.92 -10.03 -4.88
N PRO A 163 -0.40 -10.62 -3.79
CA PRO A 163 -1.21 -11.34 -2.82
C PRO A 163 -2.39 -10.50 -2.33
N GLY A 164 -3.62 -11.04 -2.38
CA GLY A 164 -4.82 -10.30 -2.04
C GLY A 164 -5.35 -9.36 -3.14
N GLY A 165 -4.78 -9.40 -4.35
CA GLY A 165 -5.18 -8.54 -5.46
C GLY A 165 -6.66 -8.65 -5.84
N ASP A 166 -7.26 -9.86 -5.75
CA ASP A 166 -8.69 -10.05 -6.05
C ASP A 166 -9.60 -9.32 -5.05
N ASP A 167 -9.20 -9.23 -3.78
CA ASP A 167 -9.95 -8.47 -2.77
C ASP A 167 -9.83 -6.98 -3.01
N LEU A 168 -8.64 -6.53 -3.42
CA LEU A 168 -8.40 -5.14 -3.76
C LEU A 168 -9.22 -4.69 -4.96
N LYS A 169 -9.35 -5.52 -6.00
CA LYS A 169 -10.23 -5.23 -7.14
C LYS A 169 -11.69 -5.02 -6.73
N LYS A 170 -12.21 -5.82 -5.81
CA LYS A 170 -13.60 -5.68 -5.32
C LYS A 170 -13.86 -4.33 -4.67
N ALA A 171 -12.84 -3.71 -4.09
CA ALA A 171 -12.96 -2.41 -3.43
C ALA A 171 -12.86 -1.22 -4.39
N THR A 172 -12.39 -1.44 -5.64
CA THR A 172 -12.09 -0.39 -6.62
C THR A 172 -13.04 -0.35 -7.81
N VAL A 173 -14.08 -1.21 -7.82
CA VAL A 173 -15.14 -1.29 -8.85
C VAL A 173 -16.39 -0.53 -8.45
#